data_faba75d3ebf71fffa9a71eca2db26bfb
#
_entry.id   faba75d3ebf71fffa9a71eca2db26bfb
#
_cell.length_a   1.000
_cell.length_b   1.000
_cell.length_c   1.000
_cell.angle_alpha   90.00
_cell.angle_beta   90.00
_cell.angle_gamma   90.00
#
_symmetry.space_group_name_H-M   'P 1'
#
loop_
_entity.id
_entity.type
_entity.pdbx_description
1 polymer ?
#
loop_
_entity_poly.entity_id
_entity_poly.type
_entity_poly.pdbx_seq_one_letter_code
_entity_poly.pdbx_strand_id
1 'polypeptide(L)'
;MASLGHEVIAREIEVNDVGAVTARERPDVALVGLGESSDHALMLIEKIVQEAACPVIVLLHSADPDFVREASKRGVFAYITDADAIDWQSSIDIVLRRFAEYHDLEGAFGRRATIERAKGILMERHSLDEGSAFDMLRDHSRAANRKLVDIASAVVDGHALLPKAPPAPVD
;
A
#
# COMPACT_ATOMS: atom_id res chain seq x y z
N MET A 1 -17.13 19.76 0.03
CA MET A 1 -16.52 18.90 1.07
C MET A 1 -17.04 19.26 2.47
N ALA A 2 -16.72 20.42 3.02
CA ALA A 2 -17.22 20.78 4.36
C ALA A 2 -18.76 20.75 4.49
N SER A 3 -19.51 21.07 3.43
CA SER A 3 -20.98 20.96 3.39
C SER A 3 -21.51 19.52 3.45
N LEU A 4 -20.68 18.53 3.17
CA LEU A 4 -20.96 17.09 3.24
C LEU A 4 -20.52 16.47 4.57
N GLY A 5 -20.04 17.27 5.52
CA GLY A 5 -19.59 16.80 6.83
C GLY A 5 -18.15 16.31 6.87
N HIS A 6 -17.37 16.49 5.80
CA HIS A 6 -15.95 16.13 5.79
C HIS A 6 -15.08 17.25 6.36
N GLU A 7 -14.07 16.87 7.13
CA GLU A 7 -13.01 17.78 7.55
C GLU A 7 -12.00 17.97 6.42
N VAL A 8 -11.69 19.21 6.09
CA VAL A 8 -10.66 19.54 5.09
C VAL A 8 -9.38 19.92 5.82
N ILE A 9 -8.40 19.01 5.79
CA ILE A 9 -7.14 19.14 6.52
C ILE A 9 -6.19 20.13 5.83
N ALA A 10 -6.09 20.07 4.50
CA ALA A 10 -5.25 20.96 3.71
C ALA A 10 -5.91 21.26 2.37
N ARG A 11 -5.66 22.44 1.79
CA ARG A 11 -6.31 22.89 0.55
C ARG A 11 -5.35 23.06 -0.62
N GLU A 12 -4.16 23.54 -0.35
CA GLU A 12 -3.12 23.76 -1.36
C GLU A 12 -1.83 23.16 -0.83
N ILE A 13 -1.29 22.18 -1.55
CA ILE A 13 -0.09 21.45 -1.16
C ILE A 13 0.80 21.34 -2.39
N GLU A 14 2.07 21.66 -2.22
CA GLU A 14 3.07 21.38 -3.26
C GLU A 14 3.21 19.86 -3.45
N VAL A 15 3.38 19.41 -4.70
CA VAL A 15 3.45 17.98 -5.03
C VAL A 15 4.57 17.28 -4.24
N ASN A 16 5.68 17.98 -3.96
CA ASN A 16 6.81 17.43 -3.20
C ASN A 16 6.50 17.22 -1.70
N ASP A 17 5.48 17.86 -1.17
CA ASP A 17 5.10 17.78 0.24
C ASP A 17 3.98 16.76 0.50
N VAL A 18 3.38 16.19 -0.56
CA VAL A 18 2.24 15.25 -0.44
C VAL A 18 2.55 14.08 0.48
N GLY A 19 3.71 13.44 0.30
CA GLY A 19 4.10 12.29 1.12
C GLY A 19 4.22 12.66 2.61
N ALA A 20 4.89 13.77 2.92
CA ALA A 20 5.07 14.23 4.31
C ALA A 20 3.74 14.64 4.96
N VAL A 21 2.89 15.36 4.21
CA VAL A 21 1.58 15.82 4.70
C VAL A 21 0.64 14.63 4.92
N THR A 22 0.50 13.72 3.95
CA THR A 22 -0.40 12.56 4.09
C THR A 22 0.07 11.58 5.16
N ALA A 23 1.37 11.41 5.36
CA ALA A 23 1.91 10.58 6.45
C ALA A 23 1.66 11.18 7.84
N ARG A 24 1.75 12.52 7.98
CA ARG A 24 1.53 13.24 9.24
C ARG A 24 0.06 13.35 9.59
N GLU A 25 -0.74 13.83 8.66
CA GLU A 25 -2.15 14.15 8.89
C GLU A 25 -3.07 12.93 8.75
N ARG A 26 -2.61 11.88 8.05
CA ARG A 26 -3.34 10.62 7.81
C ARG A 26 -4.77 10.83 7.29
N PRO A 27 -4.96 11.58 6.20
CA PRO A 27 -6.29 11.77 5.62
C PRO A 27 -6.86 10.45 5.12
N ASP A 28 -8.17 10.31 5.17
CA ASP A 28 -8.88 9.15 4.62
C ASP A 28 -8.81 9.12 3.09
N VAL A 29 -8.73 10.31 2.44
CA VAL A 29 -8.69 10.46 0.98
C VAL A 29 -8.01 11.76 0.58
N ALA A 30 -7.28 11.74 -0.54
CA ALA A 30 -6.77 12.93 -1.19
C ALA A 30 -7.59 13.24 -2.46
N LEU A 31 -8.08 14.48 -2.55
CA LEU A 31 -8.75 15.01 -3.75
C LEU A 31 -7.76 15.91 -4.49
N VAL A 32 -7.48 15.60 -5.74
CA VAL A 32 -6.46 16.29 -6.53
C VAL A 32 -7.08 16.93 -7.76
N GLY A 33 -7.10 18.26 -7.81
CA GLY A 33 -7.47 19.04 -8.98
C GLY A 33 -6.23 19.56 -9.70
N LEU A 34 -6.04 19.18 -10.95
CA LEU A 34 -4.86 19.54 -11.76
C LEU A 34 -5.17 20.52 -12.91
N GLY A 35 -6.39 21.06 -12.92
CA GLY A 35 -6.83 21.97 -13.99
C GLY A 35 -7.11 21.21 -15.29
N GLU A 36 -6.22 21.33 -16.28
CA GLU A 36 -6.41 20.72 -17.60
C GLU A 36 -5.85 19.30 -17.68
N SER A 37 -6.50 18.46 -18.51
CA SER A 37 -6.03 17.12 -18.86
C SER A 37 -4.80 17.22 -19.78
N SER A 38 -3.60 16.97 -19.27
CA SER A 38 -2.36 17.08 -20.00
C SER A 38 -1.34 16.02 -19.59
N ASP A 39 -0.30 15.80 -20.39
CA ASP A 39 0.80 14.89 -20.04
C ASP A 39 1.52 15.34 -18.77
N HIS A 40 1.62 16.65 -18.53
CA HIS A 40 2.15 17.18 -17.30
C HIS A 40 1.29 16.82 -16.08
N ALA A 41 -0.02 16.92 -16.21
CA ALA A 41 -0.96 16.48 -15.16
C ALA A 41 -0.81 14.98 -14.86
N LEU A 42 -0.61 14.13 -15.88
CA LEU A 42 -0.36 12.71 -15.69
C LEU A 42 0.94 12.41 -14.92
N MET A 43 2.01 13.16 -15.18
CA MET A 43 3.26 13.03 -14.39
C MET A 43 3.08 13.45 -12.94
N LEU A 44 2.34 14.52 -12.68
CA LEU A 44 2.03 14.97 -11.32
C LEU A 44 1.16 13.95 -10.58
N ILE A 45 0.15 13.37 -11.24
CA ILE A 45 -0.68 12.29 -10.69
C ILE A 45 0.19 11.11 -10.26
N GLU A 46 1.07 10.62 -11.13
CA GLU A 46 1.95 9.49 -10.84
C GLU A 46 2.77 9.74 -9.59
N LYS A 47 3.38 10.91 -9.47
CA LYS A 47 4.15 11.29 -8.29
C LYS A 47 3.29 11.37 -7.03
N ILE A 48 2.11 12.01 -7.12
CA ILE A 48 1.18 12.12 -5.98
C ILE A 48 0.74 10.75 -5.49
N VAL A 49 0.37 9.84 -6.41
CA VAL A 49 -0.08 8.49 -6.06
C VAL A 49 1.04 7.67 -5.42
N GLN A 50 2.28 7.82 -5.88
CA GLN A 50 3.43 7.10 -5.31
C GLN A 50 3.79 7.59 -3.89
N GLU A 51 3.57 8.87 -3.61
CA GLU A 51 3.94 9.47 -2.33
C GLU A 51 2.79 9.49 -1.31
N ALA A 52 1.53 9.45 -1.78
CA ALA A 52 0.36 9.53 -0.91
C ALA A 52 0.17 8.25 -0.08
N ALA A 53 -0.06 8.41 1.23
CA ALA A 53 -0.40 7.30 2.13
C ALA A 53 -1.91 6.99 2.19
N CYS A 54 -2.69 7.53 1.26
CA CYS A 54 -4.15 7.41 1.18
C CYS A 54 -4.60 7.32 -0.28
N PRO A 55 -5.84 6.85 -0.56
CA PRO A 55 -6.36 6.81 -1.93
C PRO A 55 -6.47 8.20 -2.54
N VAL A 56 -6.13 8.29 -3.83
CA VAL A 56 -6.17 9.53 -4.60
C VAL A 56 -7.38 9.51 -5.54
N ILE A 57 -8.21 10.55 -5.46
CA ILE A 57 -9.31 10.83 -6.39
C ILE A 57 -8.94 12.08 -7.19
N VAL A 58 -9.01 11.98 -8.52
CA VAL A 58 -8.73 13.12 -9.41
C VAL A 58 -10.00 13.86 -9.75
N LEU A 59 -9.95 15.18 -9.65
CA LEU A 59 -11.04 16.09 -10.04
C LEU A 59 -10.77 16.58 -11.47
N LEU A 60 -11.73 16.37 -12.36
CA LEU A 60 -11.66 16.74 -13.77
C LEU A 60 -12.81 17.69 -14.12
N HIS A 61 -12.54 18.70 -14.97
CA HIS A 61 -13.60 19.53 -15.54
C HIS A 61 -14.45 18.76 -16.56
N SER A 62 -13.81 17.86 -17.32
CA SER A 62 -14.48 16.97 -18.26
C SER A 62 -13.76 15.61 -18.31
N ALA A 63 -14.53 14.54 -18.54
CA ALA A 63 -13.95 13.20 -18.68
C ALA A 63 -13.42 13.02 -20.12
N ASP A 64 -12.12 13.21 -20.31
CA ASP A 64 -11.42 12.71 -21.49
C ASP A 64 -11.13 11.21 -21.29
N PRO A 65 -11.67 10.30 -22.13
CA PRO A 65 -11.51 8.87 -21.95
C PRO A 65 -10.05 8.40 -22.02
N ASP A 66 -9.22 9.04 -22.82
CA ASP A 66 -7.80 8.68 -22.95
C ASP A 66 -7.02 9.12 -21.73
N PHE A 67 -7.26 10.32 -21.24
CA PHE A 67 -6.67 10.81 -20.00
C PHE A 67 -7.07 9.95 -18.79
N VAL A 68 -8.37 9.61 -18.66
CA VAL A 68 -8.88 8.76 -17.59
C VAL A 68 -8.20 7.38 -17.62
N ARG A 69 -8.03 6.80 -18.81
CA ARG A 69 -7.35 5.50 -18.97
C ARG A 69 -5.89 5.57 -18.53
N GLU A 70 -5.18 6.62 -18.89
CA GLU A 70 -3.78 6.82 -18.51
C GLU A 70 -3.61 7.12 -17.00
N ALA A 71 -4.50 7.92 -16.41
CA ALA A 71 -4.53 8.17 -14.98
C ALA A 71 -4.80 6.89 -14.16
N SER A 72 -5.70 6.03 -14.65
CA SER A 72 -6.01 4.73 -14.00
C SER A 72 -4.80 3.81 -13.96
N LYS A 73 -3.99 3.76 -15.02
CA LYS A 73 -2.74 2.97 -15.05
C LYS A 73 -1.71 3.44 -14.02
N ARG A 74 -1.79 4.70 -13.60
CA ARG A 74 -0.90 5.31 -12.60
C ARG A 74 -1.40 5.16 -11.16
N GLY A 75 -2.45 4.35 -10.94
CA GLY A 75 -2.94 4.01 -9.61
C GLY A 75 -3.95 4.98 -9.01
N VAL A 76 -4.59 5.81 -9.82
CA VAL A 76 -5.73 6.63 -9.37
C VAL A 76 -6.90 5.71 -9.06
N PHE A 77 -7.50 5.88 -7.89
CA PHE A 77 -8.62 5.03 -7.46
C PHE A 77 -9.96 5.43 -8.09
N ALA A 78 -10.16 6.70 -8.34
CA ALA A 78 -11.33 7.22 -9.03
C ALA A 78 -11.08 8.62 -9.61
N TYR A 79 -11.99 9.06 -10.46
CA TYR A 79 -12.10 10.44 -10.86
C TYR A 79 -13.54 10.94 -10.63
N ILE A 80 -13.70 12.24 -10.44
CA ILE A 80 -14.98 12.92 -10.31
C ILE A 80 -14.96 14.10 -11.27
N THR A 81 -16.04 14.29 -12.04
CA THR A 81 -16.19 15.45 -12.91
C THR A 81 -17.06 16.52 -12.27
N ASP A 82 -16.99 17.76 -12.77
CA ASP A 82 -17.84 18.85 -12.29
C ASP A 82 -19.33 18.55 -12.49
N ALA A 83 -19.66 17.72 -13.48
CA ALA A 83 -21.03 17.29 -13.75
C ALA A 83 -21.57 16.30 -12.69
N ASP A 84 -20.69 15.57 -12.02
CA ASP A 84 -21.02 14.52 -11.05
C ASP A 84 -21.14 15.05 -9.61
N ALA A 85 -21.14 16.36 -9.41
CA ALA A 85 -21.11 17.02 -8.09
C ALA A 85 -22.24 16.58 -7.11
N ILE A 86 -23.26 15.92 -7.60
CA ILE A 86 -24.39 15.43 -6.80
C ILE A 86 -24.04 14.12 -6.06
N ASP A 87 -23.04 13.37 -6.52
CA ASP A 87 -22.74 12.03 -6.00
C ASP A 87 -21.32 11.86 -5.41
N TRP A 88 -20.72 12.96 -4.96
CA TRP A 88 -19.37 12.94 -4.38
C TRP A 88 -19.27 12.02 -3.17
N GLN A 89 -20.31 11.97 -2.32
CA GLN A 89 -20.31 11.12 -1.14
C GLN A 89 -20.23 9.64 -1.54
N SER A 90 -21.08 9.19 -2.45
CA SER A 90 -21.07 7.82 -2.93
C SER A 90 -19.73 7.44 -3.58
N SER A 91 -19.14 8.37 -4.34
CA SER A 91 -17.83 8.14 -4.96
C SER A 91 -16.72 7.98 -3.92
N ILE A 92 -16.70 8.82 -2.88
CA ILE A 92 -15.76 8.72 -1.77
C ILE A 92 -15.96 7.39 -1.02
N ASP A 93 -17.19 7.02 -0.67
CA ASP A 93 -17.50 5.80 0.06
C ASP A 93 -17.06 4.54 -0.71
N ILE A 94 -17.27 4.52 -2.04
CA ILE A 94 -16.81 3.43 -2.92
C ILE A 94 -15.27 3.35 -2.92
N VAL A 95 -14.59 4.50 -3.04
CA VAL A 95 -13.12 4.55 -3.06
C VAL A 95 -12.54 4.07 -1.75
N LEU A 96 -13.05 4.55 -0.62
CA LEU A 96 -12.59 4.14 0.70
C LEU A 96 -12.74 2.64 0.93
N ARG A 97 -13.88 2.07 0.53
CA ARG A 97 -14.10 0.61 0.62
C ARG A 97 -13.10 -0.15 -0.25
N ARG A 98 -12.94 0.23 -1.52
CA ARG A 98 -12.02 -0.46 -2.44
C ARG A 98 -10.57 -0.35 -2.00
N PHE A 99 -10.18 0.80 -1.47
CA PHE A 99 -8.83 1.01 -0.94
C PHE A 99 -8.55 0.11 0.26
N ALA A 100 -9.50 0.01 1.20
CA ALA A 100 -9.40 -0.88 2.35
C ALA A 100 -9.29 -2.36 1.92
N GLU A 101 -10.15 -2.82 0.99
CA GLU A 101 -10.10 -4.17 0.42
C GLU A 101 -8.76 -4.45 -0.26
N TYR A 102 -8.22 -3.51 -1.03
CA TYR A 102 -6.93 -3.64 -1.72
C TYR A 102 -5.77 -3.79 -0.71
N HIS A 103 -5.71 -2.93 0.30
CA HIS A 103 -4.67 -2.99 1.34
C HIS A 103 -4.78 -4.23 2.22
N ASP A 104 -5.97 -4.71 2.50
CA ASP A 104 -6.17 -5.97 3.23
C ASP A 104 -5.62 -7.15 2.42
N LEU A 105 -5.85 -7.17 1.10
CA LEU A 105 -5.30 -8.19 0.21
C LEU A 105 -3.77 -8.08 0.11
N GLU A 106 -3.22 -6.91 -0.14
CA GLU A 106 -1.75 -6.71 -0.17
C GLU A 106 -1.12 -7.11 1.16
N GLY A 107 -1.71 -6.69 2.27
CA GLY A 107 -1.24 -7.08 3.59
C GLY A 107 -1.29 -8.60 3.81
N ALA A 108 -2.31 -9.29 3.29
CA ALA A 108 -2.41 -10.75 3.38
C ALA A 108 -1.33 -11.44 2.53
N PHE A 109 -1.10 -10.96 1.29
CA PHE A 109 -0.03 -11.48 0.42
C PHE A 109 1.35 -11.20 1.00
N GLY A 110 1.61 -9.99 1.49
CA GLY A 110 2.88 -9.63 2.13
C GLY A 110 3.17 -10.49 3.36
N ARG A 111 2.18 -10.71 4.22
CA ARG A 111 2.30 -11.61 5.38
C ARG A 111 2.62 -13.04 4.97
N ARG A 112 1.96 -13.57 3.94
CA ARG A 112 2.21 -14.91 3.43
C ARG A 112 3.64 -15.02 2.86
N ALA A 113 4.06 -14.07 2.04
CA ALA A 113 5.41 -14.05 1.46
C ALA A 113 6.49 -13.99 2.55
N THR A 114 6.30 -13.23 3.63
CA THR A 114 7.22 -13.15 4.76
C THR A 114 7.31 -14.50 5.49
N ILE A 115 6.20 -15.17 5.73
CA ILE A 115 6.16 -16.49 6.38
C ILE A 115 6.88 -17.53 5.50
N GLU A 116 6.61 -17.56 4.19
CA GLU A 116 7.27 -18.49 3.25
C GLU A 116 8.77 -18.26 3.20
N ARG A 117 9.21 -16.99 3.19
CA ARG A 117 10.63 -16.64 3.22
C ARG A 117 11.30 -17.11 4.52
N ALA A 118 10.66 -16.90 5.67
CA ALA A 118 11.15 -17.36 6.96
C ALA A 118 11.25 -18.89 7.02
N LYS A 119 10.26 -19.62 6.49
CA LYS A 119 10.31 -21.08 6.35
C LYS A 119 11.53 -21.52 5.57
N GLY A 120 11.76 -20.93 4.37
CA GLY A 120 12.94 -21.24 3.54
C GLY A 120 14.26 -21.06 4.31
N ILE A 121 14.41 -19.99 5.08
CA ILE A 121 15.59 -19.73 5.91
C ILE A 121 15.76 -20.80 6.99
N LEU A 122 14.67 -21.19 7.68
CA LEU A 122 14.74 -22.22 8.72
C LEU A 122 15.05 -23.61 8.14
N MET A 123 14.46 -23.95 6.99
CA MET A 123 14.76 -25.19 6.27
C MET A 123 16.24 -25.28 5.93
N GLU A 124 16.82 -24.21 5.37
CA GLU A 124 18.24 -24.17 5.03
C GLU A 124 19.13 -24.27 6.27
N ARG A 125 18.86 -23.49 7.32
CA ARG A 125 19.75 -23.41 8.50
C ARG A 125 19.67 -24.61 9.42
N HIS A 126 18.51 -25.23 9.52
CA HIS A 126 18.28 -26.34 10.47
C HIS A 126 18.06 -27.68 9.78
N SER A 127 18.22 -27.75 8.44
CA SER A 127 17.94 -28.95 7.64
C SER A 127 16.56 -29.56 7.92
N LEU A 128 15.56 -28.69 8.03
CA LEU A 128 14.17 -29.06 8.31
C LEU A 128 13.38 -29.21 7.01
N ASP A 129 12.32 -30.04 7.06
CA ASP A 129 11.28 -30.00 6.06
C ASP A 129 10.34 -28.79 6.25
N GLU A 130 9.48 -28.55 5.28
CA GLU A 130 8.56 -27.39 5.26
C GLU A 130 7.60 -27.37 6.45
N GLY A 131 7.07 -28.55 6.82
CA GLY A 131 6.15 -28.69 7.95
C GLY A 131 6.82 -28.36 9.27
N SER A 132 8.00 -28.94 9.52
CA SER A 132 8.81 -28.69 10.70
C SER A 132 9.25 -27.24 10.83
N ALA A 133 9.60 -26.58 9.72
CA ALA A 133 9.93 -25.15 9.70
C ALA A 133 8.73 -24.27 10.07
N PHE A 134 7.55 -24.61 9.57
CA PHE A 134 6.33 -23.91 9.93
C PHE A 134 5.94 -24.11 11.39
N ASP A 135 6.04 -25.36 11.90
CA ASP A 135 5.77 -25.66 13.30
C ASP A 135 6.72 -24.92 14.24
N MET A 136 7.99 -24.80 13.89
CA MET A 136 8.96 -23.98 14.64
C MET A 136 8.53 -22.51 14.75
N LEU A 137 8.11 -21.89 13.66
CA LEU A 137 7.59 -20.52 13.67
C LEU A 137 6.34 -20.40 14.55
N ARG A 138 5.43 -21.35 14.43
CA ARG A 138 4.18 -21.38 15.20
C ARG A 138 4.42 -21.54 16.70
N ASP A 139 5.32 -22.40 17.08
CA ASP A 139 5.63 -22.65 18.49
C ASP A 139 6.31 -21.45 19.14
N HIS A 140 7.23 -20.79 18.42
CA HIS A 140 7.79 -19.50 18.86
C HIS A 140 6.74 -18.38 18.96
N SER A 141 5.81 -18.32 18.04
CA SER A 141 4.69 -17.38 18.06
C SER A 141 3.85 -17.56 19.33
N ARG A 142 3.51 -18.81 19.68
CA ARG A 142 2.75 -19.15 20.88
C ARG A 142 3.55 -18.84 22.15
N ALA A 143 4.81 -19.28 22.21
CA ALA A 143 5.66 -19.09 23.38
C ALA A 143 5.92 -17.61 23.69
N ALA A 144 6.09 -16.78 22.64
CA ALA A 144 6.33 -15.35 22.77
C ALA A 144 5.05 -14.50 22.85
N ASN A 145 3.87 -15.10 22.68
CA ASN A 145 2.58 -14.40 22.53
C ASN A 145 2.62 -13.28 21.49
N ARG A 146 3.24 -13.56 20.33
CA ARG A 146 3.38 -12.63 19.20
C ARG A 146 2.73 -13.20 17.95
N LYS A 147 2.36 -12.32 17.01
CA LYS A 147 1.80 -12.78 15.72
C LYS A 147 2.84 -13.58 14.96
N LEU A 148 2.39 -14.62 14.25
CA LEU A 148 3.27 -15.49 13.43
C LEU A 148 4.11 -14.69 12.43
N VAL A 149 3.50 -13.66 11.81
CA VAL A 149 4.20 -12.79 10.86
C VAL A 149 5.32 -11.99 11.52
N ASP A 150 5.17 -11.57 12.78
CA ASP A 150 6.20 -10.81 13.50
C ASP A 150 7.41 -11.69 13.81
N ILE A 151 7.18 -12.96 14.11
CA ILE A 151 8.24 -13.96 14.29
C ILE A 151 8.93 -14.23 12.94
N ALA A 152 8.15 -14.40 11.87
CA ALA A 152 8.69 -14.59 10.54
C ALA A 152 9.54 -13.39 10.07
N SER A 153 9.09 -12.15 10.31
CA SER A 153 9.87 -10.95 10.01
C SER A 153 11.19 -10.94 10.80
N ALA A 154 11.16 -11.25 12.08
CA ALA A 154 12.38 -11.32 12.90
C ALA A 154 13.39 -12.35 12.37
N VAL A 155 12.93 -13.49 11.85
CA VAL A 155 13.79 -14.50 11.22
C VAL A 155 14.41 -13.96 9.94
N VAL A 156 13.63 -13.30 9.07
CA VAL A 156 14.09 -12.70 7.81
C VAL A 156 15.12 -11.60 8.08
N ASP A 157 14.82 -10.70 9.01
CA ASP A 157 15.68 -9.57 9.37
C ASP A 157 16.99 -10.08 10.02
N GLY A 158 16.89 -11.05 10.93
CA GLY A 158 18.03 -11.68 11.57
C GLY A 158 18.92 -12.42 10.57
N HIS A 159 18.35 -13.08 9.55
CA HIS A 159 19.11 -13.76 8.51
C HIS A 159 19.96 -12.79 7.67
N ALA A 160 19.43 -11.62 7.36
CA ALA A 160 20.14 -10.59 6.59
C ALA A 160 21.41 -10.09 7.29
N LEU A 161 21.46 -10.17 8.62
CA LEU A 161 22.58 -9.72 9.46
C LEU A 161 23.65 -10.81 9.71
N LEU A 162 23.37 -12.07 9.39
CA LEU A 162 24.27 -13.18 9.66
C LEU A 162 25.13 -13.52 8.44
N PRO A 163 26.40 -13.89 8.62
CA PRO A 163 27.26 -14.34 7.52
C PRO A 163 26.66 -15.57 6.84
N LYS A 164 26.90 -15.70 5.52
CA LYS A 164 26.51 -16.91 4.77
C LYS A 164 27.09 -18.16 5.47
N ALA A 165 26.26 -19.18 5.61
CA ALA A 165 26.71 -20.46 6.09
C ALA A 165 27.86 -20.98 5.20
N PRO A 166 28.94 -21.57 5.77
CA PRO A 166 29.97 -22.18 4.97
C PRO A 166 29.37 -23.33 4.12
N PRO A 167 29.86 -23.56 2.90
CA PRO A 167 29.40 -24.69 2.10
C PRO A 167 29.58 -25.99 2.86
N ALA A 168 28.63 -26.90 2.74
CA ALA A 168 28.72 -28.23 3.33
C ALA A 168 30.00 -28.94 2.83
N PRO A 169 30.66 -29.70 3.68
CA PRO A 169 31.83 -30.50 3.24
C PRO A 169 31.36 -31.43 2.11
N VAL A 170 32.09 -31.40 1.01
CA VAL A 170 31.87 -32.31 -0.12
C VAL A 170 32.58 -33.63 0.29
N ASP A 171 31.78 -34.66 0.54
CA ASP A 171 32.28 -36.04 0.67
C ASP A 171 32.70 -36.64 -0.67
#